data_c0ee0cc47788a7803732cd05c9008257
#
_entry.id   c0ee0cc47788a7803732cd05c9008257
#
_cell.length_a   1.000
_cell.length_b   1.000
_cell.length_c   1.000
_cell.angle_alpha   90.00
_cell.angle_beta   90.00
_cell.angle_gamma   90.00
#
_symmetry.space_group_name_H-M   'P 1'
#
loop_
_entity.id
_entity.type
_entity.pdbx_description
1 polymer ?
#
loop_
_entity_poly.entity_id
_entity_poly.type
_entity_poly.pdbx_seq_one_letter_code
_entity_poly.pdbx_strand_id
1 'polypeptide(L)'
;MKILLCSVPNGTMRDTLSPLMPRGNHWIHPQLPVGILRLIPWMEKNGYSSDIYDINNLRPSDEKLIEIFKRIKPTVVGLSGTVSHCYPSVKRITKILRELFPDIWIVVGGHVTSSSNVILHKTETDICVIGDGEIPFVKLLDYFKLYPTRKQID
;
A
#
# COMPACT_ATOMS: atom_id res chain seq x y z
N MET A 1 -2.07 18.05 -1.16
CA MET A 1 -2.23 16.61 -1.31
C MET A 1 -1.38 15.93 -0.25
N LYS A 2 -1.97 15.04 0.56
CA LYS A 2 -1.26 14.29 1.62
C LYS A 2 -1.07 12.85 1.14
N ILE A 3 0.19 12.46 0.89
CA ILE A 3 0.53 11.16 0.32
C ILE A 3 1.09 10.26 1.43
N LEU A 4 0.59 9.03 1.52
CA LEU A 4 1.09 7.99 2.42
C LEU A 4 1.54 6.78 1.61
N LEU A 5 2.79 6.37 1.77
CA LEU A 5 3.33 5.14 1.18
C LEU A 5 3.45 4.06 2.25
N CYS A 6 2.91 2.87 1.96
CA CYS A 6 2.94 1.75 2.89
C CYS A 6 3.54 0.50 2.23
N SER A 7 4.43 -0.17 2.95
CA SER A 7 4.80 -1.55 2.64
C SER A 7 3.70 -2.50 3.11
N VAL A 8 3.37 -3.49 2.28
CA VAL A 8 2.29 -4.44 2.60
C VAL A 8 2.88 -5.76 3.12
N PRO A 9 2.34 -6.32 4.22
CA PRO A 9 2.78 -7.59 4.77
C PRO A 9 2.72 -8.75 3.78
N ASN A 10 3.78 -9.55 3.76
CA ASN A 10 3.83 -10.83 3.08
C ASN A 10 3.12 -11.88 3.92
N GLY A 11 1.93 -12.30 3.51
CA GLY A 11 1.11 -13.27 4.22
C GLY A 11 0.47 -12.72 5.50
N THR A 12 -0.38 -13.51 6.13
CA THR A 12 -0.95 -13.22 7.45
C THR A 12 0.00 -13.69 8.55
N MET A 13 -0.09 -13.16 9.76
CA MET A 13 0.69 -13.66 10.91
C MET A 13 0.44 -15.15 11.19
N ARG A 14 -0.69 -15.70 10.71
CA ARG A 14 -1.02 -17.14 10.83
C ARG A 14 -0.39 -17.97 9.71
N ASP A 15 -0.21 -17.39 8.52
CA ASP A 15 0.31 -18.13 7.35
C ASP A 15 1.82 -18.37 7.42
N THR A 16 2.54 -17.60 8.25
CA THR A 16 3.95 -17.86 8.57
C THR A 16 4.17 -19.03 9.53
N LEU A 17 3.10 -19.57 10.10
CA LEU A 17 3.13 -20.75 10.94
C LEU A 17 2.84 -22.00 10.09
N SER A 18 3.78 -22.38 9.20
CA SER A 18 3.77 -23.74 8.66
C SER A 18 3.73 -24.74 9.83
N PRO A 19 2.86 -25.75 9.83
CA PRO A 19 2.82 -26.78 10.87
C PRO A 19 4.15 -27.53 11.05
N LEU A 20 5.05 -27.39 10.07
CA LEU A 20 6.37 -28.05 10.03
C LEU A 20 7.51 -27.18 10.58
N MET A 21 7.25 -25.93 10.98
CA MET A 21 8.27 -25.07 11.58
C MET A 21 8.15 -25.05 13.11
N PRO A 22 9.26 -25.23 13.85
CA PRO A 22 9.24 -25.16 15.31
C PRO A 22 8.70 -23.81 15.79
N ARG A 23 7.74 -23.83 16.71
CA ARG A 23 7.26 -22.63 17.40
C ARG A 23 8.43 -22.00 18.15
N GLY A 24 8.91 -20.84 17.71
CA GLY A 24 9.85 -20.11 18.54
C GLY A 24 10.83 -19.15 17.86
N ASN A 25 11.22 -19.34 16.61
CA ASN A 25 12.20 -18.47 15.98
C ASN A 25 11.85 -18.23 14.51
N HIS A 26 10.74 -17.53 14.28
CA HIS A 26 10.50 -16.98 12.96
C HIS A 26 11.39 -15.74 12.81
N TRP A 27 12.50 -15.91 12.13
CA TRP A 27 13.31 -14.84 11.61
C TRP A 27 12.47 -14.07 10.59
N ILE A 28 11.60 -13.17 11.08
CA ILE A 28 11.04 -12.13 10.24
C ILE A 28 12.22 -11.20 9.97
N HIS A 29 12.96 -11.50 8.91
CA HIS A 29 14.00 -10.58 8.48
C HIS A 29 13.31 -9.28 8.08
N PRO A 30 13.66 -8.15 8.71
CA PRO A 30 13.18 -6.85 8.29
C PRO A 30 13.48 -6.70 6.79
N GLN A 31 12.45 -6.59 5.98
CA GLN A 31 12.63 -6.37 4.56
C GLN A 31 12.59 -4.87 4.29
N LEU A 32 13.66 -4.35 3.70
CA LEU A 32 13.66 -2.97 3.23
C LEU A 32 12.59 -2.82 2.13
N PRO A 33 11.71 -1.81 2.23
CA PRO A 33 10.70 -1.55 1.21
C PRO A 33 11.34 -0.86 -0.01
N VAL A 34 12.22 -1.59 -0.72
CA VAL A 34 13.05 -1.04 -1.81
C VAL A 34 12.22 -0.31 -2.86
N GLY A 35 11.04 -0.83 -3.23
CA GLY A 35 10.16 -0.17 -4.18
C GLY A 35 9.73 1.23 -3.71
N ILE A 36 9.39 1.38 -2.42
CA ILE A 36 9.05 2.68 -1.84
C ILE A 36 10.29 3.59 -1.80
N LEU A 37 11.43 3.05 -1.35
CA LEU A 37 12.66 3.83 -1.25
C LEU A 37 13.15 4.34 -2.62
N ARG A 38 12.93 3.61 -3.70
CA ARG A 38 13.21 4.08 -5.07
C ARG A 38 12.22 5.13 -5.55
N LEU A 39 10.96 5.06 -5.10
CA LEU A 39 9.91 5.98 -5.52
C LEU A 39 10.10 7.40 -4.94
N ILE A 40 10.59 7.50 -3.70
CA ILE A 40 10.73 8.77 -2.99
C ILE A 40 11.58 9.81 -3.73
N PRO A 41 12.83 9.51 -4.18
CA PRO A 41 13.65 10.49 -4.89
C PRO A 41 12.99 11.00 -6.18
N TRP A 42 12.23 10.14 -6.87
CA TRP A 42 11.47 10.56 -8.06
C TRP A 42 10.32 11.49 -7.71
N MET A 43 9.61 11.21 -6.63
CA MET A 43 8.55 12.07 -6.13
C MET A 43 9.10 13.44 -5.72
N GLU A 44 10.17 13.46 -4.94
CA GLU A 44 10.83 14.71 -4.47
C GLU A 44 11.33 15.55 -5.64
N LYS A 45 11.97 14.94 -6.64
CA LYS A 45 12.41 15.61 -7.86
C LYS A 45 11.26 16.28 -8.61
N ASN A 46 10.04 15.76 -8.48
CA ASN A 46 8.84 16.30 -9.11
C ASN A 46 7.97 17.15 -8.15
N GLY A 47 8.51 17.54 -6.99
CA GLY A 47 7.86 18.43 -6.03
C GLY A 47 6.79 17.77 -5.16
N TYR A 48 6.87 16.45 -4.97
CA TYR A 48 6.00 15.70 -4.08
C TYR A 48 6.74 15.20 -2.84
N SER A 49 6.08 15.28 -1.70
CA SER A 49 6.54 14.65 -0.45
C SER A 49 5.53 13.62 0.03
N SER A 50 5.99 12.61 0.76
CA SER A 50 5.13 11.58 1.33
C SER A 50 5.54 11.22 2.75
N ASP A 51 4.55 10.79 3.54
CA ASP A 51 4.81 10.00 4.74
C ASP A 51 5.02 8.54 4.34
N ILE A 52 5.80 7.82 5.15
CA ILE A 52 6.03 6.38 4.99
C ILE A 52 5.54 5.66 6.23
N TYR A 53 4.85 4.54 6.04
CA TYR A 53 4.50 3.66 7.13
C TYR A 53 4.76 2.19 6.76
N ASP A 54 5.72 1.58 7.45
CA ASP A 54 6.15 0.21 7.18
C ASP A 54 5.25 -0.81 7.89
N ILE A 55 4.10 -1.11 7.27
CA ILE A 55 3.14 -2.08 7.81
C ILE A 55 3.74 -3.50 7.81
N ASN A 56 4.59 -3.81 6.83
CA ASN A 56 5.18 -5.14 6.73
C ASN A 56 6.06 -5.49 7.93
N ASN A 57 6.91 -4.59 8.37
CA ASN A 57 7.80 -4.85 9.51
C ASN A 57 7.11 -4.61 10.87
N LEU A 58 6.24 -3.62 10.97
CA LEU A 58 5.58 -3.25 12.23
C LEU A 58 4.39 -4.14 12.59
N ARG A 59 3.75 -4.77 11.61
CA ARG A 59 2.61 -5.70 11.79
C ARG A 59 1.54 -5.20 12.78
N PRO A 60 1.04 -3.96 12.61
CA PRO A 60 0.07 -3.38 13.55
C PRO A 60 -1.27 -4.11 13.50
N SER A 61 -2.00 -4.06 14.63
CA SER A 61 -3.41 -4.46 14.65
C SER A 61 -4.29 -3.52 13.81
N ASP A 62 -5.54 -3.91 13.56
CA ASP A 62 -6.48 -3.06 12.81
C ASP A 62 -6.76 -1.74 13.54
N GLU A 63 -6.91 -1.80 14.87
CA GLU A 63 -7.13 -0.61 15.70
C GLU A 63 -5.95 0.38 15.58
N LYS A 64 -4.72 -0.15 15.56
CA LYS A 64 -3.53 0.69 15.42
C LYS A 64 -3.40 1.27 14.02
N LEU A 65 -3.75 0.52 12.97
CA LEU A 65 -3.83 1.04 11.60
C LEU A 65 -4.85 2.18 11.49
N ILE A 66 -6.04 1.98 12.04
CA ILE A 66 -7.11 2.97 12.05
C ILE A 66 -6.64 4.26 12.76
N GLU A 67 -6.00 4.13 13.93
CA GLU A 67 -5.44 5.28 14.67
C GLU A 67 -4.45 6.08 13.81
N ILE A 68 -3.52 5.37 13.16
CA ILE A 68 -2.48 5.98 12.34
C ILE A 68 -3.08 6.67 11.11
N PHE A 69 -3.99 6.00 10.40
CA PHE A 69 -4.64 6.58 9.23
C PHE A 69 -5.48 7.82 9.60
N LYS A 70 -6.22 7.78 10.71
CA LYS A 70 -6.96 8.95 11.23
C LYS A 70 -6.04 10.11 11.60
N ARG A 71 -4.86 9.84 12.13
CA ARG A 71 -3.86 10.87 12.46
C ARG A 71 -3.24 11.49 11.21
N ILE A 72 -2.89 10.68 10.21
CA ILE A 72 -2.25 11.14 8.97
C ILE A 72 -3.26 11.82 8.05
N LYS A 73 -4.47 11.29 7.93
CA LYS A 73 -5.53 11.76 7.01
C LYS A 73 -5.04 11.87 5.56
N PRO A 74 -4.58 10.76 4.96
CA PRO A 74 -4.07 10.79 3.60
C PRO A 74 -5.17 11.10 2.60
N THR A 75 -4.80 11.71 1.47
CA THR A 75 -5.67 11.88 0.29
C THR A 75 -5.29 10.88 -0.81
N VAL A 76 -4.05 10.41 -0.79
CA VAL A 76 -3.52 9.35 -1.68
C VAL A 76 -2.76 8.34 -0.83
N VAL A 77 -3.04 7.06 -1.02
CA VAL A 77 -2.30 5.97 -0.38
C VAL A 77 -1.70 5.06 -1.44
N GLY A 78 -0.37 4.89 -1.41
CA GLY A 78 0.35 3.92 -2.21
C GLY A 78 0.71 2.69 -1.38
N LEU A 79 0.25 1.51 -1.81
CA LEU A 79 0.55 0.23 -1.16
C LEU A 79 1.55 -0.55 -2.02
N SER A 80 2.70 -0.93 -1.47
CA SER A 80 3.72 -1.73 -2.16
C SER A 80 3.69 -3.17 -1.66
N GLY A 81 3.23 -4.09 -2.50
CA GLY A 81 3.21 -5.53 -2.24
C GLY A 81 4.25 -6.27 -3.06
N THR A 82 5.22 -6.92 -2.41
CA THR A 82 6.38 -7.54 -3.05
C THR A 82 6.12 -8.91 -3.67
N VAL A 83 5.10 -9.62 -3.22
CA VAL A 83 4.75 -10.96 -3.71
C VAL A 83 3.22 -11.15 -3.71
N SER A 84 2.73 -12.17 -4.43
CA SER A 84 1.30 -12.49 -4.50
C SER A 84 0.66 -12.80 -3.13
N HIS A 85 1.44 -13.32 -2.19
CA HIS A 85 0.99 -13.55 -0.80
C HIS A 85 0.65 -12.27 -0.02
N CYS A 86 0.94 -11.08 -0.56
CA CYS A 86 0.48 -9.81 -0.01
C CYS A 86 -1.02 -9.58 -0.21
N TYR A 87 -1.70 -10.34 -1.09
CA TYR A 87 -3.10 -10.13 -1.44
C TYR A 87 -4.05 -10.02 -0.23
N PRO A 88 -4.03 -10.94 0.76
CA PRO A 88 -4.93 -10.82 1.91
C PRO A 88 -4.71 -9.52 2.70
N SER A 89 -3.45 -9.09 2.82
CA SER A 89 -3.10 -7.83 3.48
C SER A 89 -3.55 -6.61 2.67
N VAL A 90 -3.39 -6.63 1.34
CA VAL A 90 -3.92 -5.58 0.44
C VAL A 90 -5.43 -5.47 0.65
N LYS A 91 -6.17 -6.59 0.60
CA LYS A 91 -7.63 -6.61 0.78
C LYS A 91 -8.04 -6.03 2.13
N ARG A 92 -7.36 -6.43 3.22
CA ARG A 92 -7.62 -5.93 4.57
C ARG A 92 -7.36 -4.42 4.68
N ILE A 93 -6.18 -3.96 4.23
CA ILE A 93 -5.76 -2.57 4.38
C ILE A 93 -6.63 -1.64 3.53
N THR A 94 -6.90 -2.02 2.28
CA THR A 94 -7.75 -1.21 1.39
C THR A 94 -9.17 -1.08 1.91
N LYS A 95 -9.73 -2.15 2.52
CA LYS A 95 -11.04 -2.11 3.16
C LYS A 95 -11.06 -1.10 4.31
N ILE A 96 -10.08 -1.15 5.22
CA ILE A 96 -9.97 -0.19 6.33
C ILE A 96 -9.86 1.25 5.80
N LEU A 97 -9.03 1.47 4.78
CA LEU A 97 -8.86 2.80 4.17
C LEU A 97 -10.16 3.32 3.56
N ARG A 98 -10.90 2.47 2.85
CA ARG A 98 -12.15 2.85 2.19
C ARG A 98 -13.26 3.16 3.19
N GLU A 99 -13.36 2.39 4.28
CA GLU A 99 -14.31 2.64 5.37
C GLU A 99 -14.01 3.96 6.10
N LEU A 100 -12.74 4.30 6.28
CA LEU A 100 -12.33 5.55 6.93
C LEU A 100 -12.44 6.78 6.01
N PHE A 101 -12.11 6.61 4.75
CA PHE A 101 -11.96 7.69 3.78
C PHE A 101 -12.53 7.26 2.42
N PRO A 102 -13.84 7.38 2.21
CA PRO A 102 -14.51 6.87 1.00
C PRO A 102 -13.95 7.43 -0.32
N ASP A 103 -13.39 8.63 -0.29
CA ASP A 103 -13.06 9.41 -1.48
C ASP A 103 -11.56 9.49 -1.79
N ILE A 104 -10.69 8.83 -1.01
CA ILE A 104 -9.25 8.83 -1.27
C ILE A 104 -8.87 7.97 -2.48
N TRP A 105 -7.70 8.26 -3.03
CA TRP A 105 -7.07 7.41 -4.04
C TRP A 105 -6.25 6.30 -3.38
N ILE A 106 -6.53 5.05 -3.74
CA ILE A 106 -5.80 3.86 -3.29
C ILE A 106 -5.10 3.25 -4.50
N VAL A 107 -3.77 3.34 -4.49
CA VAL A 107 -2.91 2.82 -5.55
C VAL A 107 -2.12 1.63 -5.02
N VAL A 108 -2.13 0.51 -5.74
CA VAL A 108 -1.34 -0.68 -5.40
C VAL A 108 -0.25 -0.87 -6.45
N GLY A 109 0.97 -1.12 -6.00
CA GLY A 109 2.14 -1.41 -6.83
C GLY A 109 2.93 -2.60 -6.33
N GLY A 110 4.00 -2.94 -7.08
CA GLY A 110 4.88 -4.07 -6.81
C GLY A 110 4.36 -5.39 -7.39
N HIS A 111 5.08 -6.49 -7.15
CA HIS A 111 4.79 -7.78 -7.80
C HIS A 111 3.39 -8.35 -7.55
N VAL A 112 2.72 -7.96 -6.47
CA VAL A 112 1.33 -8.35 -6.21
C VAL A 112 0.40 -7.94 -7.36
N THR A 113 0.74 -6.89 -8.11
CA THR A 113 -0.03 -6.40 -9.27
C THR A 113 0.06 -7.30 -10.50
N SER A 114 0.87 -8.36 -10.49
CA SER A 114 0.80 -9.42 -11.50
C SER A 114 -0.60 -10.05 -11.60
N SER A 115 -1.38 -9.94 -10.51
CA SER A 115 -2.80 -10.35 -10.44
C SER A 115 -3.72 -9.13 -10.37
N SER A 116 -3.43 -8.07 -11.15
CA SER A 116 -4.16 -6.79 -11.11
C SER A 116 -5.68 -6.95 -11.26
N ASN A 117 -6.13 -7.86 -12.13
CA ASN A 117 -7.58 -8.16 -12.27
C ASN A 117 -8.22 -8.59 -10.95
N VAL A 118 -7.53 -9.47 -10.19
CA VAL A 118 -8.05 -9.91 -8.89
C VAL A 118 -8.04 -8.77 -7.89
N ILE A 119 -6.97 -7.97 -7.86
CA ILE A 119 -6.84 -6.84 -6.94
C ILE A 119 -7.94 -5.82 -7.19
N LEU A 120 -8.12 -5.37 -8.44
CA LEU A 120 -9.13 -4.37 -8.80
C LEU A 120 -10.56 -4.83 -8.54
N HIS A 121 -10.87 -6.12 -8.76
CA HIS A 121 -12.24 -6.64 -8.59
C HIS A 121 -12.56 -7.15 -7.18
N LYS A 122 -11.56 -7.45 -6.35
CA LYS A 122 -11.75 -8.11 -5.04
C LYS A 122 -11.25 -7.32 -3.85
N THR A 123 -10.73 -6.11 -4.08
CA THR A 123 -10.27 -5.18 -3.05
C THR A 123 -10.82 -3.78 -3.33
N GLU A 124 -10.57 -2.84 -2.42
CA GLU A 124 -10.97 -1.43 -2.59
C GLU A 124 -9.88 -0.60 -3.30
N THR A 125 -9.07 -1.24 -4.13
CA THR A 125 -8.02 -0.59 -4.91
C THR A 125 -8.63 0.15 -6.10
N ASP A 126 -8.21 1.40 -6.32
CA ASP A 126 -8.64 2.20 -7.47
C ASP A 126 -7.73 1.97 -8.68
N ILE A 127 -6.42 1.88 -8.46
CA ILE A 127 -5.43 1.78 -9.54
C ILE A 127 -4.34 0.78 -9.17
N CYS A 128 -3.94 -0.04 -10.15
CA CYS A 128 -2.75 -0.89 -10.09
C CYS A 128 -1.64 -0.33 -10.96
N VAL A 129 -0.44 -0.15 -10.38
CA VAL A 129 0.77 0.20 -11.12
C VAL A 129 1.58 -1.08 -11.36
N ILE A 130 1.66 -1.50 -12.62
CA ILE A 130 2.35 -2.73 -13.02
C ILE A 130 3.76 -2.37 -13.50
N GLY A 131 4.77 -3.10 -13.03
CA GLY A 131 6.18 -2.84 -13.33
C GLY A 131 6.78 -1.73 -12.46
N ASP A 132 7.72 -0.98 -13.03
CA ASP A 132 8.42 0.11 -12.35
C ASP A 132 7.46 1.29 -12.07
N GLY A 133 7.40 1.70 -10.81
CA GLY A 133 6.42 2.67 -10.34
C GLY A 133 6.84 4.14 -10.44
N GLU A 134 8.13 4.43 -10.66
CA GLU A 134 8.70 5.78 -10.52
C GLU A 134 8.01 6.80 -11.43
N ILE A 135 7.93 6.51 -12.71
CA ILE A 135 7.31 7.41 -13.69
C ILE A 135 5.78 7.37 -13.62
N PRO A 136 5.12 6.18 -13.63
CA PRO A 136 3.67 6.12 -13.58
C PRO A 136 3.08 6.74 -12.33
N PHE A 137 3.70 6.53 -11.16
CA PHE A 137 3.15 7.07 -9.92
C PHE A 137 3.21 8.59 -9.87
N VAL A 138 4.29 9.22 -10.34
CA VAL A 138 4.37 10.69 -10.45
C VAL A 138 3.30 11.23 -11.38
N LYS A 139 3.08 10.60 -12.54
CA LYS A 139 1.99 10.97 -13.46
C LYS A 139 0.61 10.84 -12.81
N LEU A 140 0.39 9.82 -11.99
CA LEU A 140 -0.84 9.67 -11.22
C LEU A 140 -0.99 10.82 -10.19
N LEU A 141 0.09 11.21 -9.51
CA LEU A 141 0.05 12.34 -8.59
C LEU A 141 -0.29 13.66 -9.29
N ASP A 142 0.21 13.89 -10.52
CA ASP A 142 -0.19 15.03 -11.34
C ASP A 142 -1.69 14.98 -11.69
N TYR A 143 -2.19 13.80 -12.05
CA TYR A 143 -3.61 13.58 -12.29
C TYR A 143 -4.46 13.86 -11.04
N PHE A 144 -4.03 13.39 -9.86
CA PHE A 144 -4.75 13.58 -8.60
C PHE A 144 -4.74 15.04 -8.10
N LYS A 145 -3.85 15.88 -8.60
CA LYS A 145 -3.96 17.34 -8.38
C LYS A 145 -5.17 17.94 -9.09
N LEU A 146 -5.51 17.41 -10.27
CA LEU A 146 -6.66 17.85 -11.06
C LEU A 146 -7.97 17.21 -10.52
N TYR A 147 -7.87 15.99 -10.04
CA TYR A 147 -8.99 15.18 -9.53
C TYR A 147 -8.67 14.70 -8.11
N PRO A 148 -8.79 15.58 -7.09
CA PRO A 148 -8.35 15.27 -5.72
C PRO A 148 -9.16 14.17 -5.02
N THR A 149 -10.31 13.79 -5.57
CA THR A 149 -11.13 12.69 -5.05
C THR A 149 -11.58 11.77 -6.18
N ARG A 150 -11.76 10.48 -5.87
CA ARG A 150 -12.24 9.48 -6.85
C ARG A 150 -13.65 9.76 -7.38
N LYS A 151 -14.49 10.45 -6.62
CA LYS A 151 -15.86 10.81 -7.03
C LYS A 151 -15.93 11.79 -8.22
N GLN A 152 -14.83 12.38 -8.60
CA GLN A 152 -14.80 13.35 -9.70
C GLN A 152 -14.63 12.70 -11.08
N ILE A 153 -14.61 11.36 -11.13
CA ILE A 153 -14.39 10.58 -12.36
C ILE A 153 -15.67 9.86 -12.84
N ASP A 154 -16.78 10.01 -12.16
CA ASP A 154 -18.09 9.46 -12.58
C ASP A 154 -18.69 10.23 -13.77
#